data_a8fc1bef6b3a32e4a79a8d5dab306741
#
_entry.id   a8fc1bef6b3a32e4a79a8d5dab306741
#
_cell.length_a   1.000
_cell.length_b   1.000
_cell.length_c   1.000
_cell.angle_alpha   90.00
_cell.angle_beta   90.00
_cell.angle_gamma   90.00
#
_symmetry.space_group_name_H-M   'P 1'
#
loop_
_entity.id
_entity.type
_entity.pdbx_description
1 polymer ?
#
loop_
_entity_poly.entity_id
_entity_poly.type
_entity_poly.pdbx_seq_one_letter_code
_entity_poly.pdbx_strand_id
1 'polypeptide(L)'
;LLPDAAAGGLRFSVRAGECLVLQDLDNHFIDGFLGVLSATHPAQETRLLLCGRPFRPGHDRRLAVIQDQPGRTMVFPGLNYLENLCFTMDHRMKALWRSGRVKRGLRRAYAEWLGEDLLDRRVEDLTEAERCELVYRRILLQRPDVVFCVQPFRMADVALRMSIWRLLEELLDRGVAVVILAVNLADSLSLADRLIRVRHGQPQEAFDRVRFSELPADAPWRSLYRAVPDHQKEELP
;
A
#
# COMPACT_ATOMS: atom_id res chain seq x y z
N LEU A 1 -1.92 -14.26 5.72
CA LEU A 1 -1.96 -15.29 6.76
C LEU A 1 -0.95 -14.93 7.84
N LEU A 2 -1.41 -14.55 8.99
CA LEU A 2 -0.63 -14.27 10.19
C LEU A 2 -0.70 -15.41 11.19
N PRO A 3 0.12 -15.39 12.24
CA PRO A 3 0.63 -16.56 12.92
C PRO A 3 -0.43 -17.52 13.37
N ASP A 4 -0.10 -18.79 13.28
CA ASP A 4 -0.75 -19.85 14.00
C ASP A 4 -0.29 -19.75 15.45
N ALA A 5 -0.80 -18.77 16.17
CA ALA A 5 -0.57 -18.74 17.60
C ALA A 5 -1.47 -19.85 18.19
N ALA A 6 -0.87 -20.82 18.77
CA ALA A 6 -1.55 -21.84 19.58
C ALA A 6 -2.32 -21.21 20.77
N ALA A 7 -2.36 -19.90 20.86
CA ALA A 7 -3.06 -19.07 21.83
C ALA A 7 -3.58 -17.78 21.16
N GLY A 8 -4.46 -17.89 20.15
CA GLY A 8 -5.32 -16.77 19.76
C GLY A 8 -4.69 -15.63 18.96
N GLY A 9 -3.73 -15.87 18.07
CA GLY A 9 -3.16 -14.86 17.19
C GLY A 9 -4.06 -14.43 16.03
N LEU A 10 -3.81 -13.25 15.44
CA LEU A 10 -4.55 -12.72 14.30
C LEU A 10 -4.33 -13.59 13.07
N ARG A 11 -5.42 -14.12 12.51
CA ARG A 11 -5.43 -14.83 11.23
C ARG A 11 -6.30 -14.11 10.24
N PHE A 12 -5.76 -13.83 9.06
CA PHE A 12 -6.53 -13.30 7.96
C PHE A 12 -5.97 -13.76 6.61
N SER A 13 -6.76 -13.61 5.58
CA SER A 13 -6.36 -13.78 4.20
C SER A 13 -6.82 -12.60 3.39
N VAL A 14 -6.14 -12.31 2.31
CA VAL A 14 -6.53 -11.29 1.32
C VAL A 14 -6.41 -11.91 -0.07
N ARG A 15 -7.35 -11.59 -0.95
CA ARG A 15 -7.39 -12.07 -2.33
C ARG A 15 -6.73 -11.06 -3.27
N ALA A 16 -6.36 -11.52 -4.46
CA ALA A 16 -5.91 -10.62 -5.53
C ALA A 16 -7.01 -9.59 -5.85
N GLY A 17 -6.63 -8.31 -5.93
CA GLY A 17 -7.57 -7.20 -6.17
C GLY A 17 -8.48 -6.85 -4.98
N GLU A 18 -8.29 -7.45 -3.81
CA GLU A 18 -9.06 -7.15 -2.60
C GLU A 18 -8.35 -6.10 -1.76
N CYS A 19 -9.10 -5.14 -1.22
CA CYS A 19 -8.65 -4.20 -0.21
C CYS A 19 -9.13 -4.64 1.18
N LEU A 20 -8.20 -5.01 2.04
CA LEU A 20 -8.45 -5.34 3.45
C LEU A 20 -7.94 -4.22 4.35
N VAL A 21 -8.80 -3.70 5.21
CA VAL A 21 -8.38 -2.76 6.27
C VAL A 21 -8.23 -3.51 7.59
N LEU A 22 -7.07 -3.38 8.21
CA LEU A 22 -6.82 -3.82 9.59
C LEU A 22 -6.80 -2.58 10.48
N GLN A 23 -7.86 -2.39 11.26
CA GLN A 23 -7.95 -1.27 12.21
C GLN A 23 -7.31 -1.65 13.54
N ASP A 24 -6.25 -0.95 13.91
CA ASP A 24 -5.61 -1.06 15.21
C ASP A 24 -6.32 -0.18 16.23
N LEU A 25 -7.01 -0.79 17.19
CA LEU A 25 -7.84 -0.09 18.17
C LEU A 25 -7.06 0.47 19.37
N ASP A 26 -5.89 -0.07 19.63
CA ASP A 26 -5.05 0.29 20.78
C ASP A 26 -3.65 0.81 20.40
N ASN A 27 -3.41 0.93 19.09
CA ASN A 27 -2.16 1.44 18.52
C ASN A 27 -0.91 0.62 18.92
N HIS A 28 -1.07 -0.69 19.14
CA HIS A 28 0.01 -1.59 19.51
C HIS A 28 0.30 -2.67 18.45
N PHE A 29 -0.68 -2.99 17.63
CA PHE A 29 -0.59 -4.08 16.66
C PHE A 29 0.31 -3.73 15.47
N ILE A 30 0.21 -2.50 14.93
CA ILE A 30 0.87 -2.10 13.68
C ILE A 30 2.39 -2.28 13.78
N ASP A 31 3.02 -1.78 14.85
CA ASP A 31 4.49 -1.84 15.00
C ASP A 31 4.99 -3.29 15.11
N GLY A 32 4.31 -4.11 15.90
CA GLY A 32 4.63 -5.53 16.02
C GLY A 32 4.50 -6.27 14.69
N PHE A 33 3.44 -5.96 13.95
CA PHE A 33 3.19 -6.54 12.64
C PHE A 33 4.24 -6.13 11.59
N LEU A 34 4.63 -4.86 11.57
CA LEU A 34 5.71 -4.37 10.71
C LEU A 34 7.04 -5.04 11.04
N GLY A 35 7.30 -5.30 12.33
CA GLY A 35 8.45 -6.09 12.77
C GLY A 35 8.47 -7.48 12.13
N VAL A 36 7.32 -8.15 12.07
CA VAL A 36 7.17 -9.45 11.39
C VAL A 36 7.42 -9.35 9.89
N LEU A 37 6.87 -8.33 9.22
CA LEU A 37 7.06 -8.14 7.77
C LEU A 37 8.50 -7.76 7.39
N SER A 38 9.23 -7.14 8.30
CA SER A 38 10.61 -6.70 8.08
C SER A 38 11.64 -7.74 8.54
N ALA A 39 11.22 -8.77 9.27
CA ALA A 39 12.11 -9.76 9.83
C ALA A 39 12.73 -10.64 8.73
N THR A 40 14.07 -10.77 8.74
CA THR A 40 14.78 -11.74 7.89
C THR A 40 14.49 -13.19 8.30
N HIS A 41 14.16 -13.40 9.56
CA HIS A 41 13.75 -14.67 10.13
C HIS A 41 12.50 -14.46 10.98
N PRO A 42 11.29 -14.78 10.45
CA PRO A 42 10.08 -14.70 11.23
C PRO A 42 10.18 -15.65 12.45
N ALA A 43 9.57 -15.25 13.56
CA ALA A 43 9.46 -16.10 14.74
C ALA A 43 8.83 -17.46 14.36
N GLN A 44 9.20 -18.53 15.04
CA GLN A 44 8.77 -19.90 14.70
C GLN A 44 7.25 -20.07 14.62
N GLU A 45 6.49 -19.21 15.29
CA GLU A 45 5.03 -19.21 15.34
C GLU A 45 4.36 -18.45 14.18
N THR A 46 5.15 -17.69 13.36
CA THR A 46 4.59 -16.87 12.29
C THR A 46 4.60 -17.63 10.97
N ARG A 47 3.43 -17.91 10.41
CA ARG A 47 3.29 -18.49 9.08
C ARG A 47 2.76 -17.46 8.10
N LEU A 48 3.58 -17.08 7.15
CA LEU A 48 3.19 -16.25 6.03
C LEU A 48 3.11 -17.12 4.77
N LEU A 49 1.94 -17.09 4.11
CA LEU A 49 1.73 -17.84 2.87
C LEU A 49 1.38 -16.86 1.75
N LEU A 50 2.00 -17.02 0.61
CA LEU A 50 1.64 -16.34 -0.62
C LEU A 50 1.27 -17.38 -1.66
N CYS A 51 0.05 -17.31 -2.21
CA CYS A 51 -0.50 -18.34 -3.09
C CYS A 51 -0.39 -19.76 -2.50
N GLY A 52 -0.67 -19.91 -1.19
CA GLY A 52 -0.61 -21.19 -0.48
C GLY A 52 0.80 -21.72 -0.17
N ARG A 53 1.85 -21.01 -0.57
CA ARG A 53 3.25 -21.41 -0.33
C ARG A 53 3.90 -20.54 0.75
N PRO A 54 4.68 -21.12 1.66
CA PRO A 54 5.45 -20.34 2.62
C PRO A 54 6.36 -19.34 1.92
N PHE A 55 6.39 -18.11 2.40
CA PHE A 55 7.30 -17.10 1.89
C PHE A 55 8.01 -16.35 3.04
N ARG A 56 9.14 -15.72 2.73
CA ARG A 56 9.92 -14.93 3.67
C ARG A 56 9.77 -13.45 3.34
N PRO A 57 9.18 -12.65 4.25
CA PRO A 57 9.17 -11.20 4.10
C PRO A 57 10.62 -10.65 4.01
N GLY A 58 10.78 -9.47 3.48
CA GLY A 58 12.10 -8.82 3.36
C GLY A 58 12.95 -9.28 2.18
N HIS A 59 12.77 -10.51 1.70
CA HIS A 59 13.47 -11.04 0.52
C HIS A 59 12.57 -11.29 -0.69
N ASP A 60 11.27 -11.35 -0.48
CA ASP A 60 10.31 -11.65 -1.55
C ASP A 60 9.71 -10.36 -2.11
N ARG A 61 10.03 -10.07 -3.37
CA ARG A 61 9.54 -8.87 -4.08
C ARG A 61 8.06 -8.88 -4.39
N ARG A 62 7.41 -10.01 -4.22
CA ARG A 62 5.96 -10.12 -4.36
C ARG A 62 5.21 -9.46 -3.23
N LEU A 63 5.91 -9.08 -2.15
CA LEU A 63 5.39 -8.28 -1.06
C LEU A 63 6.06 -6.91 -1.06
N ALA A 64 5.27 -5.86 -0.93
CA ALA A 64 5.77 -4.51 -0.69
C ALA A 64 5.13 -3.93 0.57
N VAL A 65 5.88 -3.05 1.24
CA VAL A 65 5.39 -2.28 2.38
C VAL A 65 5.58 -0.80 2.06
N ILE A 66 4.50 -0.03 2.14
CA ILE A 66 4.52 1.43 2.07
C ILE A 66 4.36 1.94 3.50
N GLN A 67 5.42 2.57 4.00
CA GLN A 67 5.44 3.14 5.34
C GLN A 67 4.56 4.39 5.42
N ASP A 68 4.23 4.85 6.64
CA ASP A 68 3.67 6.17 6.84
C ASP A 68 4.68 7.24 6.36
N GLN A 69 4.19 8.35 5.82
CA GLN A 69 5.02 9.41 5.22
C GLN A 69 6.07 8.89 4.20
N PRO A 70 5.67 8.11 3.19
CA PRO A 70 6.60 7.44 2.29
C PRO A 70 7.47 8.43 1.50
N GLY A 71 6.99 9.65 1.26
CA GLY A 71 7.75 10.72 0.63
C GLY A 71 8.99 11.17 1.43
N ARG A 72 9.08 10.80 2.72
CA ARG A 72 10.23 11.09 3.58
C ARG A 72 11.13 9.88 3.80
N THR A 73 10.51 8.72 4.03
CA THR A 73 11.22 7.51 4.50
C THR A 73 11.65 6.59 3.37
N MET A 74 10.99 6.67 2.21
CA MET A 74 11.14 5.69 1.13
C MET A 74 11.69 6.28 -0.17
N VAL A 75 12.19 7.50 -0.17
CA VAL A 75 12.89 8.12 -1.31
C VAL A 75 14.40 8.05 -1.12
N PHE A 76 15.14 8.05 -2.20
CA PHE A 76 16.61 8.02 -2.19
C PHE A 76 17.14 9.44 -2.45
N PRO A 77 17.69 10.10 -1.42
CA PRO A 77 18.30 11.42 -1.57
C PRO A 77 19.44 11.39 -2.58
N GLY A 78 19.68 12.52 -3.23
CA GLY A 78 20.74 12.64 -4.23
C GLY A 78 20.43 12.06 -5.61
N LEU A 79 19.34 11.32 -5.76
CA LEU A 79 18.84 10.82 -7.04
C LEU A 79 17.71 11.71 -7.57
N ASN A 80 17.57 11.76 -8.91
CA ASN A 80 16.41 12.41 -9.51
C ASN A 80 15.17 11.51 -9.50
N TYR A 81 14.01 12.05 -9.93
CA TYR A 81 12.75 11.32 -9.95
C TYR A 81 12.84 10.01 -10.74
N LEU A 82 13.38 10.06 -11.96
CA LEU A 82 13.51 8.90 -12.83
C LEU A 82 14.44 7.83 -12.25
N GLU A 83 15.53 8.23 -11.62
CA GLU A 83 16.45 7.31 -10.95
C GLU A 83 15.82 6.61 -9.77
N ASN A 84 15.03 7.34 -8.97
CA ASN A 84 14.23 6.77 -7.90
C ASN A 84 13.20 5.77 -8.42
N LEU A 85 12.53 6.05 -9.53
CA LEU A 85 11.62 5.08 -10.17
C LEU A 85 12.34 3.80 -10.60
N CYS A 86 13.55 3.95 -11.15
CA CYS A 86 14.33 2.82 -11.65
C CYS A 86 14.89 1.93 -10.55
N PHE A 87 14.99 2.41 -9.31
CA PHE A 87 15.73 1.75 -8.23
C PHE A 87 15.30 0.31 -7.97
N THR A 88 14.00 0.01 -8.01
CA THR A 88 13.50 -1.36 -7.85
C THR A 88 13.71 -2.25 -9.07
N MET A 89 13.93 -1.65 -10.24
CA MET A 89 14.13 -2.36 -11.50
C MET A 89 15.58 -2.86 -11.64
N ASP A 90 16.55 -2.13 -11.09
CA ASP A 90 17.97 -2.46 -11.22
C ASP A 90 18.32 -3.80 -10.57
N HIS A 91 17.65 -4.17 -9.48
CA HIS A 91 17.84 -5.48 -8.85
C HIS A 91 17.28 -6.67 -9.64
N ARG A 92 16.37 -6.45 -10.57
CA ARG A 92 15.86 -7.49 -11.48
C ARG A 92 16.81 -7.79 -12.64
N MET A 93 17.76 -6.91 -12.88
CA MET A 93 18.57 -6.91 -14.09
C MET A 93 20.04 -7.01 -13.73
N LYS A 94 20.60 -8.22 -13.82
CA LYS A 94 22.01 -8.54 -13.50
C LYS A 94 23.07 -7.85 -14.40
N ALA A 95 22.72 -6.87 -15.22
CA ALA A 95 23.65 -6.24 -16.12
C ALA A 95 23.40 -4.72 -16.22
N LEU A 96 24.42 -3.93 -15.92
CA LEU A 96 24.52 -2.49 -16.11
C LEU A 96 24.02 -1.98 -17.49
N TRP A 97 24.14 -2.80 -18.53
CA TRP A 97 23.70 -2.51 -19.90
C TRP A 97 22.18 -2.41 -20.08
N ARG A 98 21.40 -3.04 -19.19
CA ARG A 98 19.93 -3.04 -19.26
C ARG A 98 19.35 -1.80 -18.57
N SER A 99 20.03 -1.25 -17.60
CA SER A 99 19.55 -0.05 -16.86
C SER A 99 19.29 1.13 -17.81
N GLY A 100 20.20 1.38 -18.77
CA GLY A 100 20.03 2.45 -19.76
C GLY A 100 18.83 2.28 -20.70
N ARG A 101 18.48 1.04 -21.08
CA ARG A 101 17.27 0.77 -21.89
C ARG A 101 16.00 0.95 -21.07
N VAL A 102 16.01 0.47 -19.83
CA VAL A 102 14.87 0.61 -18.90
C VAL A 102 14.66 2.08 -18.58
N LYS A 103 15.72 2.80 -18.22
CA LYS A 103 15.65 4.25 -17.94
C LYS A 103 15.08 5.02 -19.14
N ARG A 104 15.52 4.71 -20.36
CA ARG A 104 14.96 5.31 -21.59
C ARG A 104 13.51 4.92 -21.85
N GLY A 105 13.14 3.66 -21.61
CA GLY A 105 11.76 3.18 -21.72
C GLY A 105 10.83 3.85 -20.73
N LEU A 106 11.25 3.94 -19.47
CA LEU A 106 10.50 4.61 -18.42
C LEU A 106 10.40 6.12 -18.69
N ARG A 107 11.50 6.77 -19.10
CA ARG A 107 11.47 8.19 -19.49
C ARG A 107 10.40 8.40 -20.57
N ARG A 108 10.42 7.64 -21.65
CA ARG A 108 9.42 7.77 -22.74
C ARG A 108 7.99 7.53 -22.24
N ALA A 109 7.78 6.53 -21.39
CA ALA A 109 6.45 6.20 -20.88
C ALA A 109 5.90 7.26 -19.91
N TYR A 110 6.77 7.89 -19.13
CA TYR A 110 6.34 8.84 -18.09
C TYR A 110 6.47 10.30 -18.50
N ALA A 111 7.34 10.64 -19.47
CA ALA A 111 7.54 12.02 -19.91
C ALA A 111 6.27 12.64 -20.50
N GLU A 112 5.52 11.89 -21.27
CA GLU A 112 4.26 12.35 -21.87
C GLU A 112 3.23 12.74 -20.80
N TRP A 113 3.28 12.09 -19.66
CA TRP A 113 2.29 12.24 -18.61
C TRP A 113 2.74 13.11 -17.43
N LEU A 114 4.02 13.00 -17.00
CA LEU A 114 4.59 13.77 -15.90
C LEU A 114 5.36 15.02 -16.34
N GLY A 115 5.73 15.08 -17.61
CA GLY A 115 6.67 16.07 -18.14
C GLY A 115 8.13 15.70 -17.93
N GLU A 116 8.98 16.11 -18.87
CA GLU A 116 10.44 15.86 -18.82
C GLU A 116 11.08 16.53 -17.61
N ASP A 117 10.64 17.76 -17.30
CA ASP A 117 11.19 18.57 -16.21
C ASP A 117 11.09 17.87 -14.84
N LEU A 118 9.96 17.20 -14.57
CA LEU A 118 9.78 16.48 -13.32
C LEU A 118 10.70 15.28 -13.23
N LEU A 119 10.89 14.55 -14.33
CA LEU A 119 11.71 13.34 -14.35
C LEU A 119 13.17 13.60 -14.01
N ASP A 120 13.70 14.77 -14.39
CA ASP A 120 15.08 15.15 -14.13
C ASP A 120 15.26 15.93 -12.82
N ARG A 121 14.16 16.34 -12.17
CA ARG A 121 14.20 17.07 -10.90
C ARG A 121 14.76 16.18 -9.79
N ARG A 122 15.62 16.76 -8.95
CA ARG A 122 16.16 16.06 -7.78
C ARG A 122 15.06 15.86 -6.74
N VAL A 123 15.17 14.76 -5.99
CA VAL A 123 14.16 14.43 -4.98
C VAL A 123 14.05 15.51 -3.90
N GLU A 124 15.14 16.19 -3.58
CA GLU A 124 15.15 17.30 -2.61
C GLU A 124 14.28 18.48 -3.06
N ASP A 125 14.16 18.70 -4.39
CA ASP A 125 13.41 19.81 -4.99
C ASP A 125 11.93 19.45 -5.23
N LEU A 126 11.53 18.20 -4.94
CA LEU A 126 10.15 17.74 -5.08
C LEU A 126 9.30 18.16 -3.87
N THR A 127 8.03 18.44 -4.13
CA THR A 127 7.03 18.58 -3.08
C THR A 127 6.81 17.25 -2.34
N GLU A 128 6.23 17.30 -1.14
CA GLU A 128 5.86 16.07 -0.41
C GLU A 128 4.91 15.19 -1.21
N ALA A 129 3.96 15.79 -1.93
CA ALA A 129 3.01 15.08 -2.78
C ALA A 129 3.73 14.34 -3.93
N GLU A 130 4.64 15.02 -4.64
CA GLU A 130 5.42 14.42 -5.73
C GLU A 130 6.32 13.28 -5.23
N ARG A 131 6.94 13.42 -4.05
CA ARG A 131 7.73 12.35 -3.42
C ARG A 131 6.86 11.16 -3.02
N CYS A 132 5.69 11.42 -2.44
CA CYS A 132 4.75 10.37 -2.08
C CYS A 132 4.29 9.60 -3.32
N GLU A 133 3.87 10.30 -4.36
CA GLU A 133 3.46 9.71 -5.64
C GLU A 133 4.57 8.88 -6.27
N LEU A 134 5.81 9.36 -6.26
CA LEU A 134 6.99 8.63 -6.73
C LEU A 134 7.12 7.25 -6.09
N VAL A 135 6.90 7.16 -4.77
CA VAL A 135 6.97 5.87 -4.06
C VAL A 135 5.88 4.91 -4.52
N TYR A 136 4.63 5.36 -4.60
CA TYR A 136 3.53 4.51 -5.09
C TYR A 136 3.74 4.04 -6.52
N ARG A 137 4.20 4.92 -7.42
CA ARG A 137 4.53 4.55 -8.80
C ARG A 137 5.66 3.54 -8.90
N ARG A 138 6.65 3.66 -8.04
CA ARG A 138 7.73 2.68 -7.93
C ARG A 138 7.19 1.31 -7.51
N ILE A 139 6.24 1.26 -6.58
CA ILE A 139 5.57 0.02 -6.17
C ILE A 139 4.73 -0.56 -7.32
N LEU A 140 3.99 0.27 -8.05
CA LEU A 140 3.28 -0.15 -9.26
C LEU A 140 4.21 -0.79 -10.29
N LEU A 141 5.40 -0.23 -10.50
CA LEU A 141 6.43 -0.80 -11.39
C LEU A 141 7.02 -2.11 -10.86
N GLN A 142 7.10 -2.27 -9.55
CA GLN A 142 7.56 -3.50 -8.91
C GLN A 142 6.61 -4.67 -9.17
N ARG A 143 5.29 -4.40 -9.36
CA ARG A 143 4.23 -5.39 -9.55
C ARG A 143 4.23 -6.46 -8.46
N PRO A 144 4.05 -6.08 -7.20
CA PRO A 144 3.92 -7.04 -6.11
C PRO A 144 2.59 -7.79 -6.21
N ASP A 145 2.48 -8.94 -5.54
CA ASP A 145 1.20 -9.64 -5.38
C ASP A 145 0.40 -9.02 -4.22
N VAL A 146 1.08 -8.47 -3.22
CA VAL A 146 0.46 -7.82 -2.06
C VAL A 146 1.25 -6.58 -1.61
N VAL A 147 0.51 -5.52 -1.25
CA VAL A 147 1.05 -4.28 -0.69
C VAL A 147 0.43 -4.04 0.68
N PHE A 148 1.28 -3.82 1.69
CA PHE A 148 0.87 -3.33 2.99
C PHE A 148 1.09 -1.82 3.05
N CYS A 149 0.04 -1.06 3.34
CA CYS A 149 0.09 0.40 3.43
C CYS A 149 -0.12 0.82 4.89
N VAL A 150 0.87 1.46 5.49
CA VAL A 150 0.81 1.92 6.87
C VAL A 150 0.22 3.32 6.91
N GLN A 151 -0.98 3.47 7.45
CA GLN A 151 -1.67 4.74 7.64
C GLN A 151 -1.56 5.68 6.41
N PRO A 152 -1.91 5.24 5.19
CA PRO A 152 -1.58 5.93 3.94
C PRO A 152 -2.13 7.36 3.85
N PHE A 153 -3.21 7.65 4.58
CA PHE A 153 -3.89 8.95 4.56
C PHE A 153 -3.51 9.86 5.75
N ARG A 154 -2.61 9.37 6.63
CA ARG A 154 -2.16 10.16 7.77
C ARG A 154 -1.36 11.36 7.29
N MET A 155 -1.65 12.53 7.85
CA MET A 155 -0.97 13.80 7.53
C MET A 155 -1.09 14.25 6.07
N ALA A 156 -1.88 13.57 5.24
CA ALA A 156 -2.14 13.98 3.87
C ALA A 156 -3.21 15.07 3.83
N ASP A 157 -2.98 16.13 3.05
CA ASP A 157 -4.01 17.09 2.68
C ASP A 157 -5.01 16.48 1.69
N VAL A 158 -6.05 17.21 1.32
CA VAL A 158 -7.13 16.70 0.46
C VAL A 158 -6.58 16.26 -0.91
N ALA A 159 -5.67 17.04 -1.50
CA ALA A 159 -5.13 16.74 -2.83
C ALA A 159 -4.26 15.47 -2.79
N LEU A 160 -3.38 15.35 -1.79
CA LEU A 160 -2.55 14.16 -1.61
C LEU A 160 -3.38 12.91 -1.29
N ARG A 161 -4.45 13.03 -0.48
CA ARG A 161 -5.38 11.92 -0.21
C ARG A 161 -6.02 11.40 -1.48
N MET A 162 -6.49 12.30 -2.35
CA MET A 162 -7.08 11.93 -3.65
C MET A 162 -6.06 11.23 -4.56
N SER A 163 -4.81 11.71 -4.58
CA SER A 163 -3.72 11.04 -5.32
C SER A 163 -3.43 9.65 -4.78
N ILE A 164 -3.27 9.50 -3.46
CA ILE A 164 -3.03 8.19 -2.83
C ILE A 164 -4.20 7.24 -3.11
N TRP A 165 -5.43 7.73 -2.99
CA TRP A 165 -6.63 6.95 -3.23
C TRP A 165 -6.62 6.35 -4.65
N ARG A 166 -6.36 7.18 -5.68
CA ARG A 166 -6.28 6.73 -7.09
C ARG A 166 -5.16 5.72 -7.32
N LEU A 167 -4.01 5.92 -6.68
CA LEU A 167 -2.87 5.01 -6.82
C LEU A 167 -3.11 3.66 -6.15
N LEU A 168 -3.85 3.63 -5.03
CA LEU A 168 -4.29 2.39 -4.39
C LEU A 168 -5.34 1.68 -5.24
N GLU A 169 -6.28 2.41 -5.81
CA GLU A 169 -7.27 1.88 -6.75
C GLU A 169 -6.59 1.27 -8.00
N GLU A 170 -5.58 1.96 -8.56
CA GLU A 170 -4.78 1.41 -9.67
C GLU A 170 -4.05 0.12 -9.30
N LEU A 171 -3.59 -0.05 -8.06
CA LEU A 171 -3.02 -1.32 -7.58
C LEU A 171 -4.07 -2.42 -7.55
N LEU A 172 -5.26 -2.14 -7.01
CA LEU A 172 -6.37 -3.08 -6.93
C LEU A 172 -6.84 -3.52 -8.33
N ASP A 173 -6.99 -2.59 -9.26
CA ASP A 173 -7.39 -2.84 -10.66
C ASP A 173 -6.38 -3.74 -11.40
N ARG A 174 -5.12 -3.67 -11.02
CA ARG A 174 -4.06 -4.56 -11.52
C ARG A 174 -4.03 -5.92 -10.83
N GLY A 175 -4.98 -6.21 -9.95
CA GLY A 175 -5.08 -7.46 -9.21
C GLY A 175 -4.12 -7.57 -8.03
N VAL A 176 -3.49 -6.48 -7.61
CA VAL A 176 -2.65 -6.45 -6.41
C VAL A 176 -3.54 -6.46 -5.17
N ALA A 177 -3.27 -7.35 -4.20
CA ALA A 177 -3.93 -7.30 -2.91
C ALA A 177 -3.42 -6.11 -2.11
N VAL A 178 -4.31 -5.30 -1.54
CA VAL A 178 -3.93 -4.15 -0.71
C VAL A 178 -4.39 -4.38 0.73
N VAL A 179 -3.47 -4.27 1.68
CA VAL A 179 -3.76 -4.34 3.11
C VAL A 179 -3.42 -3.00 3.74
N ILE A 180 -4.43 -2.28 4.19
CA ILE A 180 -4.25 -0.99 4.87
C ILE A 180 -4.20 -1.24 6.38
N LEU A 181 -3.10 -0.84 7.00
CA LEU A 181 -2.95 -0.82 8.45
C LEU A 181 -3.35 0.57 8.94
N ALA A 182 -4.48 0.69 9.62
CA ALA A 182 -5.06 1.98 9.98
C ALA A 182 -5.40 2.06 11.47
N VAL A 183 -5.19 3.22 12.05
CA VAL A 183 -5.77 3.59 13.35
C VAL A 183 -7.11 4.28 13.14
N ASN A 184 -7.16 5.19 12.16
CA ASN A 184 -8.38 5.91 11.78
C ASN A 184 -8.91 5.36 10.44
N LEU A 185 -10.21 5.11 10.37
CA LEU A 185 -10.85 4.47 9.21
C LEU A 185 -11.22 5.45 8.09
N ALA A 186 -11.36 6.76 8.38
CA ALA A 186 -11.98 7.78 7.52
C ALA A 186 -11.90 7.50 5.99
N ASP A 187 -10.69 7.62 5.43
CA ASP A 187 -10.49 7.50 3.99
C ASP A 187 -10.32 6.03 3.53
N SER A 188 -9.89 5.15 4.45
CA SER A 188 -9.58 3.76 4.13
C SER A 188 -10.82 2.93 3.79
N LEU A 189 -11.97 3.25 4.40
CA LEU A 189 -13.21 2.48 4.19
C LEU A 189 -13.80 2.64 2.79
N SER A 190 -13.52 3.74 2.10
CA SER A 190 -14.01 3.94 0.73
C SER A 190 -13.42 2.91 -0.25
N LEU A 191 -12.18 2.48 0.01
CA LEU A 191 -11.48 1.44 -0.77
C LEU A 191 -11.76 0.02 -0.26
N ALA A 192 -12.11 -0.12 1.01
CA ALA A 192 -12.15 -1.41 1.69
C ALA A 192 -13.26 -2.34 1.15
N ASP A 193 -12.93 -3.58 0.88
CA ASP A 193 -13.87 -4.69 0.70
C ASP A 193 -14.18 -5.36 2.03
N ARG A 194 -13.19 -5.39 2.92
CA ARG A 194 -13.30 -5.96 4.26
C ARG A 194 -12.56 -5.13 5.30
N LEU A 195 -13.09 -5.14 6.51
CA LEU A 195 -12.51 -4.53 7.69
C LEU A 195 -12.36 -5.59 8.79
N ILE A 196 -11.18 -5.65 9.42
CA ILE A 196 -10.96 -6.40 10.65
C ILE A 196 -10.48 -5.41 11.71
N ARG A 197 -11.18 -5.35 12.84
CA ARG A 197 -10.78 -4.55 14.00
C ARG A 197 -9.93 -5.40 14.92
N VAL A 198 -8.76 -4.89 15.27
CA VAL A 198 -7.75 -5.61 16.05
C VAL A 198 -7.52 -4.88 17.36
N ARG A 199 -7.48 -5.62 18.47
CA ARG A 199 -7.09 -5.10 19.79
C ARG A 199 -6.15 -6.11 20.44
N HIS A 200 -5.03 -5.63 20.98
CA HIS A 200 -3.99 -6.48 21.58
C HIS A 200 -3.55 -7.64 20.66
N GLY A 201 -3.44 -7.36 19.35
CA GLY A 201 -3.09 -8.40 18.38
C GLY A 201 -4.17 -9.45 18.12
N GLN A 202 -5.38 -9.29 18.66
CA GLN A 202 -6.51 -10.20 18.51
C GLN A 202 -7.61 -9.60 17.65
N PRO A 203 -8.20 -10.36 16.71
CA PRO A 203 -9.36 -9.90 15.97
C PRO A 203 -10.56 -9.78 16.94
N GLN A 204 -11.21 -8.63 16.93
CA GLN A 204 -12.43 -8.38 17.71
C GLN A 204 -13.67 -8.55 16.85
N GLU A 205 -13.67 -7.93 15.70
CA GLU A 205 -14.80 -7.86 14.78
C GLU A 205 -14.30 -7.90 13.34
N ALA A 206 -15.08 -8.49 12.46
CA ALA A 206 -14.84 -8.51 11.03
C ALA A 206 -16.11 -8.11 10.28
N PHE A 207 -15.96 -7.22 9.30
CA PHE A 207 -17.05 -6.70 8.49
C PHE A 207 -16.69 -6.84 7.00
N ASP A 208 -17.62 -7.36 6.22
CA ASP A 208 -17.61 -7.21 4.77
C ASP A 208 -18.23 -5.87 4.38
N ARG A 209 -17.93 -5.36 3.19
CA ARG A 209 -18.37 -4.05 2.71
C ARG A 209 -19.88 -3.80 2.88
N VAL A 210 -20.71 -4.81 2.65
CA VAL A 210 -22.17 -4.73 2.83
C VAL A 210 -22.61 -4.44 4.27
N ARG A 211 -21.76 -4.77 5.25
CA ARG A 211 -22.00 -4.58 6.67
C ARG A 211 -21.38 -3.31 7.24
N PHE A 212 -20.75 -2.48 6.42
CA PHE A 212 -20.16 -1.21 6.89
C PHE A 212 -21.21 -0.22 7.43
N SER A 213 -22.48 -0.39 7.05
CA SER A 213 -23.60 0.36 7.63
C SER A 213 -23.84 0.06 9.13
N GLU A 214 -23.39 -1.10 9.61
CA GLU A 214 -23.50 -1.52 11.02
C GLU A 214 -22.45 -0.87 11.92
N LEU A 215 -21.40 -0.28 11.32
CA LEU A 215 -20.35 0.40 12.08
C LEU A 215 -20.93 1.62 12.85
N PRO A 216 -20.42 1.90 14.06
CA PRO A 216 -20.97 2.94 14.94
C PRO A 216 -21.14 4.30 14.24
N ALA A 217 -22.30 4.95 14.48
CA ALA A 217 -22.67 6.21 13.84
C ALA A 217 -21.77 7.40 14.24
N ASP A 218 -21.15 7.31 15.39
CA ASP A 218 -20.38 8.38 16.03
C ASP A 218 -18.95 8.50 15.47
N ALA A 219 -18.57 7.62 14.55
CA ALA A 219 -17.26 7.70 13.94
C ALA A 219 -17.21 8.84 12.91
N PRO A 220 -16.24 9.75 13.00
CA PRO A 220 -16.12 10.95 12.14
C PRO A 220 -16.11 10.68 10.64
N TRP A 221 -15.77 9.46 10.24
CA TRP A 221 -15.66 9.02 8.85
C TRP A 221 -17.00 8.73 8.16
N ARG A 222 -18.11 8.53 8.92
CA ARG A 222 -19.40 8.18 8.33
C ARG A 222 -20.00 9.30 7.47
N SER A 223 -19.70 10.56 7.81
CA SER A 223 -20.08 11.71 7.00
C SER A 223 -19.34 11.78 5.66
N LEU A 224 -18.08 11.34 5.65
CA LEU A 224 -17.24 11.28 4.44
C LEU A 224 -17.66 10.13 3.53
N TYR A 225 -18.01 8.97 4.08
CA TYR A 225 -18.49 7.82 3.32
C TYR A 225 -19.79 8.11 2.53
N ARG A 226 -20.67 8.95 3.07
CA ARG A 226 -21.89 9.39 2.38
C ARG A 226 -21.66 10.36 1.23
N ALA A 227 -20.51 10.99 1.18
CA ALA A 227 -20.17 11.99 0.16
C ALA A 227 -19.53 11.40 -1.10
N VAL A 228 -19.16 10.11 -1.09
CA VAL A 228 -18.66 9.42 -2.30
C VAL A 228 -19.87 8.88 -3.05
N PRO A 229 -20.22 9.40 -4.24
CA PRO A 229 -21.30 8.85 -5.05
C PRO A 229 -20.97 7.43 -5.44
N ASP A 230 -21.94 6.55 -5.33
CA ASP A 230 -21.89 5.21 -5.92
C ASP A 230 -21.59 5.38 -7.42
N HIS A 231 -20.39 5.00 -7.85
CA HIS A 231 -20.09 4.99 -9.28
C HIS A 231 -20.94 3.91 -9.92
N GLN A 232 -22.12 4.33 -10.39
CA GLN A 232 -22.85 3.59 -11.38
C GLN A 232 -21.89 3.30 -12.52
N LYS A 233 -21.70 2.01 -12.78
CA LYS A 233 -21.14 1.54 -14.03
C LYS A 233 -22.08 2.00 -15.14
N GLU A 234 -21.82 3.18 -15.70
CA GLU A 234 -22.39 3.52 -16.99
C GLU A 234 -21.66 2.64 -18.02
N GLU A 235 -22.40 1.66 -18.50
CA GLU A 235 -22.08 0.95 -19.72
C GLU A 235 -21.97 2.00 -20.83
N LEU A 236 -20.77 2.19 -21.34
CA LEU A 236 -20.55 2.93 -22.57
C LEU A 236 -21.02 2.08 -23.76
N PRO A 237 -21.72 2.68 -24.71
CA PRO A 237 -22.27 2.02 -25.89
C PRO A 237 -21.22 1.52 -26.87
#